data_5ebdb7ea23eb6a42851d7ae785c10de3
#
_entry.id   5ebdb7ea23eb6a42851d7ae785c10de3
#
_cell.length_a   1.000
_cell.length_b   1.000
_cell.length_c   1.000
_cell.angle_alpha   90.00
_cell.angle_beta   90.00
_cell.angle_gamma   90.00
#
_symmetry.space_group_name_H-M   'P 1'
#
loop_
_entity.id
_entity.type
_entity.pdbx_description
1 polymer ?
#
loop_
_entity_poly.entity_id
_entity_poly.type
_entity_poly.pdbx_seq_one_letter_code
_entity_poly.pdbx_strand_id
1 'polypeptide(L)'
;GVTSTATELNILDGVTSTTAELNILDGVTSTATELNILDGVTSTAAELNYNDITALGTSQASKVVTADANGVVTFDNGKIEESTAVSSNSNAATINLRDGDNFTHTLSENVTYTFSNPAASGKVSAFTLKVTQDSTGRAITWPSSVDWAAATAPTITTTNAGVDVFAFATYDGGTTYYGFTAGQAMG
;
A
#
# COMPACT_ATOMS: atom_id res chain seq x y z
N GLY A 1 62.82 -1.57 -23.37
CA GLY A 1 62.92 -0.15 -23.05
C GLY A 1 61.58 0.47 -22.80
N VAL A 2 61.51 1.57 -22.08
CA VAL A 2 60.30 2.35 -21.87
C VAL A 2 59.99 3.06 -23.22
N THR A 3 58.77 2.89 -23.75
CA THR A 3 58.29 3.52 -24.97
C THR A 3 57.49 4.80 -24.68
N SER A 4 57.14 5.02 -23.43
CA SER A 4 56.43 6.25 -23.01
C SER A 4 57.34 7.47 -23.04
N THR A 5 56.79 8.60 -23.47
CA THR A 5 57.51 9.89 -23.47
C THR A 5 57.57 10.44 -22.03
N ALA A 6 58.49 11.39 -21.78
CA ALA A 6 58.58 12.09 -20.50
C ALA A 6 57.27 12.82 -20.14
N THR A 7 56.53 13.33 -21.12
CA THR A 7 55.23 13.98 -20.91
C THR A 7 54.16 12.97 -20.40
N GLU A 8 54.12 11.80 -21.00
CA GLU A 8 53.19 10.73 -20.61
C GLU A 8 53.53 10.18 -19.21
N LEU A 9 54.82 10.08 -18.85
CA LEU A 9 55.22 9.69 -17.51
C LEU A 9 54.89 10.75 -16.45
N ASN A 10 55.01 12.05 -16.82
CA ASN A 10 54.68 13.16 -15.93
C ASN A 10 53.18 13.26 -15.62
N ILE A 11 52.29 12.74 -16.48
CA ILE A 11 50.85 12.66 -16.22
C ILE A 11 50.57 11.70 -15.05
N LEU A 12 51.44 10.69 -14.83
CA LEU A 12 51.32 9.72 -13.76
C LEU A 12 52.05 10.15 -12.49
N ASP A 13 52.75 11.31 -12.49
CA ASP A 13 53.45 11.81 -11.31
C ASP A 13 52.41 12.11 -10.19
N GLY A 14 52.66 11.57 -9.02
CA GLY A 14 51.76 11.63 -7.88
C GLY A 14 50.59 10.63 -7.87
N VAL A 15 50.44 9.78 -8.87
CA VAL A 15 49.48 8.68 -8.85
C VAL A 15 49.96 7.59 -7.90
N THR A 16 49.22 7.35 -6.82
CA THR A 16 49.48 6.31 -5.82
C THR A 16 48.64 5.06 -6.06
N SER A 17 47.65 5.11 -6.97
CA SER A 17 46.81 3.99 -7.34
C SER A 17 47.59 2.92 -8.08
N THR A 18 47.32 1.67 -7.77
CA THR A 18 47.90 0.50 -8.48
C THR A 18 47.37 0.40 -9.90
N THR A 19 48.06 -0.30 -10.78
CA THR A 19 47.59 -0.60 -12.15
C THR A 19 46.22 -1.31 -12.15
N ALA A 20 45.97 -2.19 -11.16
CA ALA A 20 44.69 -2.88 -11.03
C ALA A 20 43.53 -1.89 -10.72
N GLU A 21 43.75 -0.93 -9.81
CA GLU A 21 42.77 0.11 -9.47
C GLU A 21 42.53 1.08 -10.60
N LEU A 22 43.55 1.45 -11.37
CA LEU A 22 43.38 2.27 -12.57
C LEU A 22 42.60 1.54 -13.68
N ASN A 23 42.85 0.24 -13.86
CA ASN A 23 42.14 -0.55 -14.86
C ASN A 23 40.66 -0.76 -14.53
N ILE A 24 40.24 -0.70 -13.26
CA ILE A 24 38.82 -0.72 -12.87
C ILE A 24 38.11 0.53 -13.38
N LEU A 25 38.82 1.66 -13.52
CA LEU A 25 38.26 2.92 -14.00
C LEU A 25 38.33 3.06 -15.52
N ASP A 26 38.91 2.08 -16.23
CA ASP A 26 38.94 2.12 -17.70
C ASP A 26 37.52 2.12 -18.28
N GLY A 27 37.23 3.10 -19.12
CA GLY A 27 35.90 3.31 -19.70
C GLY A 27 34.92 4.07 -18.80
N VAL A 28 35.28 4.43 -17.56
CA VAL A 28 34.45 5.28 -16.72
C VAL A 28 34.53 6.73 -17.20
N THR A 29 33.42 7.28 -17.65
CA THR A 29 33.28 8.68 -18.09
C THR A 29 32.71 9.60 -17.02
N SER A 30 32.18 9.03 -15.92
CA SER A 30 31.64 9.77 -14.80
C SER A 30 32.75 10.47 -14.00
N THR A 31 32.47 11.69 -13.57
CA THR A 31 33.35 12.44 -12.68
C THR A 31 33.40 11.84 -11.27
N ALA A 32 34.45 12.15 -10.49
CA ALA A 32 34.53 11.72 -9.09
C ALA A 32 33.32 12.19 -8.24
N THR A 33 32.78 13.38 -8.54
CA THR A 33 31.59 13.90 -7.86
C THR A 33 30.35 13.04 -8.17
N GLU A 34 30.17 12.64 -9.42
CA GLU A 34 29.04 11.78 -9.83
C GLU A 34 29.19 10.35 -9.25
N LEU A 35 30.39 9.80 -9.17
CA LEU A 35 30.64 8.52 -8.54
C LEU A 35 30.40 8.60 -7.01
N ASN A 36 30.79 9.69 -6.36
CA ASN A 36 30.56 9.88 -4.93
C ASN A 36 29.08 9.99 -4.54
N ILE A 37 28.19 10.39 -5.46
CA ILE A 37 26.74 10.36 -5.23
C ILE A 37 26.23 8.91 -4.99
N LEU A 38 26.93 7.93 -5.55
CA LEU A 38 26.60 6.51 -5.40
C LEU A 38 27.28 5.87 -4.18
N ASP A 39 28.12 6.62 -3.44
CA ASP A 39 28.75 6.11 -2.23
C ASP A 39 27.67 5.75 -1.18
N GLY A 40 27.75 4.53 -0.66
CA GLY A 40 26.76 3.98 0.26
C GLY A 40 25.50 3.40 -0.39
N VAL A 41 25.33 3.50 -1.71
CA VAL A 41 24.22 2.83 -2.41
C VAL A 41 24.48 1.32 -2.43
N THR A 42 23.60 0.55 -1.78
CA THR A 42 23.66 -0.92 -1.74
C THR A 42 22.73 -1.58 -2.77
N SER A 43 21.93 -0.78 -3.48
CA SER A 43 21.03 -1.28 -4.51
C SER A 43 21.79 -1.79 -5.73
N THR A 44 21.35 -2.93 -6.25
CA THR A 44 21.85 -3.47 -7.52
C THR A 44 21.42 -2.59 -8.72
N ALA A 45 22.11 -2.74 -9.85
CA ALA A 45 21.69 -2.05 -11.10
C ALA A 45 20.25 -2.42 -11.51
N ALA A 46 19.80 -3.65 -11.26
CA ALA A 46 18.42 -4.07 -11.53
C ALA A 46 17.41 -3.32 -10.65
N GLU A 47 17.71 -3.14 -9.35
CA GLU A 47 16.87 -2.39 -8.43
C GLU A 47 16.84 -0.89 -8.74
N LEU A 48 17.97 -0.31 -9.15
CA LEU A 48 18.02 1.08 -9.61
C LEU A 48 17.18 1.29 -10.89
N ASN A 49 17.15 0.30 -11.79
CA ASN A 49 16.34 0.38 -13.02
C ASN A 49 14.81 0.35 -12.75
N TYR A 50 14.35 -0.03 -11.55
CA TYR A 50 12.94 0.17 -11.17
C TYR A 50 12.57 1.65 -11.08
N ASN A 51 13.54 2.55 -10.88
CA ASN A 51 13.33 3.99 -10.85
C ASN A 51 13.35 4.65 -12.25
N ASP A 52 13.73 3.90 -13.31
CA ASP A 52 13.71 4.38 -14.71
C ASP A 52 12.26 4.39 -15.23
N ILE A 53 11.57 5.48 -14.95
CA ILE A 53 10.16 5.69 -15.30
C ILE A 53 10.04 6.69 -16.46
N THR A 54 9.10 6.45 -17.39
CA THR A 54 8.86 7.33 -18.53
C THR A 54 7.97 8.52 -18.20
N ALA A 55 7.05 8.38 -17.24
CA ALA A 55 6.14 9.43 -16.83
C ALA A 55 5.93 9.40 -15.31
N LEU A 56 6.11 10.53 -14.66
CA LEU A 56 5.77 10.70 -13.24
C LEU A 56 4.25 10.62 -13.05
N GLY A 57 3.84 10.04 -11.93
CA GLY A 57 2.44 9.96 -11.53
C GLY A 57 1.65 8.83 -12.18
N THR A 58 2.23 8.10 -13.13
CA THR A 58 1.58 6.97 -13.81
C THR A 58 2.25 5.65 -13.42
N SER A 59 1.46 4.65 -13.04
CA SER A 59 1.97 3.32 -12.71
C SER A 59 2.49 2.62 -13.97
N GLN A 60 3.65 1.97 -13.86
CA GLN A 60 4.27 1.21 -14.94
C GLN A 60 4.64 -0.19 -14.45
N ALA A 61 4.56 -1.18 -15.34
CA ALA A 61 4.92 -2.57 -15.00
C ALA A 61 6.39 -2.65 -14.57
N SER A 62 6.64 -3.31 -13.44
CA SER A 62 7.99 -3.50 -12.86
C SER A 62 8.74 -2.20 -12.57
N LYS A 63 8.04 -1.12 -12.25
CA LYS A 63 8.61 0.17 -11.89
C LYS A 63 8.08 0.64 -10.53
N VAL A 64 8.79 1.57 -9.91
CA VAL A 64 8.30 2.23 -8.69
C VAL A 64 7.07 3.07 -9.02
N VAL A 65 6.18 3.17 -8.04
CA VAL A 65 5.02 4.06 -8.14
C VAL A 65 5.44 5.44 -7.66
N THR A 66 5.24 6.44 -8.51
CA THR A 66 5.57 7.84 -8.21
C THR A 66 4.33 8.71 -8.30
N ALA A 67 4.35 9.84 -7.60
CA ALA A 67 3.36 10.90 -7.78
C ALA A 67 3.82 11.90 -8.86
N ASP A 68 2.86 12.56 -9.51
CA ASP A 68 3.10 13.69 -10.41
C ASP A 68 3.46 14.98 -9.63
N ALA A 69 3.64 16.09 -10.34
CA ALA A 69 3.96 17.40 -9.75
C ALA A 69 2.89 17.93 -8.78
N ASN A 70 1.65 17.40 -8.84
CA ASN A 70 0.54 17.76 -7.96
C ASN A 70 0.36 16.75 -6.80
N GLY A 71 1.22 15.72 -6.72
CA GLY A 71 1.13 14.67 -5.71
C GLY A 71 0.08 13.59 -6.05
N VAL A 72 -0.36 13.49 -7.30
CA VAL A 72 -1.35 12.49 -7.74
C VAL A 72 -0.67 11.26 -8.31
N VAL A 73 -1.20 10.08 -7.98
CA VAL A 73 -0.82 8.77 -8.55
C VAL A 73 -1.96 8.26 -9.42
N THR A 74 -1.64 7.94 -10.68
CA THR A 74 -2.58 7.34 -11.63
C THR A 74 -2.25 5.85 -11.82
N PHE A 75 -3.24 4.99 -11.66
CA PHE A 75 -3.15 3.55 -11.93
C PHE A 75 -3.84 3.24 -13.26
N ASP A 76 -3.10 3.10 -14.35
CA ASP A 76 -3.63 2.92 -15.71
C ASP A 76 -4.41 1.62 -15.90
N ASN A 77 -4.02 0.56 -15.17
CA ASN A 77 -4.62 -0.76 -15.32
C ASN A 77 -5.49 -1.16 -14.12
N GLY A 78 -5.94 -0.17 -13.35
CA GLY A 78 -6.75 -0.38 -12.15
C GLY A 78 -5.92 -0.73 -10.92
N LYS A 79 -6.62 -0.95 -9.81
CA LYS A 79 -6.06 -1.28 -8.49
C LYS A 79 -6.66 -2.61 -8.05
N ILE A 80 -5.80 -3.55 -7.67
CA ILE A 80 -6.19 -4.80 -7.01
C ILE A 80 -5.84 -4.66 -5.54
N GLU A 81 -6.83 -4.87 -4.68
CA GLU A 81 -6.68 -4.83 -3.23
C GLU A 81 -6.90 -6.21 -2.64
N GLU A 82 -6.22 -6.50 -1.56
CA GLU A 82 -6.46 -7.72 -0.80
C GLU A 82 -7.78 -7.63 -0.06
N SER A 83 -8.39 -8.79 0.17
CA SER A 83 -9.56 -8.94 1.02
C SER A 83 -9.13 -9.60 2.34
N THR A 84 -9.26 -8.86 3.44
CA THR A 84 -8.89 -9.32 4.77
C THR A 84 -10.03 -10.09 5.41
N ALA A 85 -9.76 -11.35 5.78
CA ALA A 85 -10.71 -12.15 6.52
C ALA A 85 -10.74 -11.73 8.00
N VAL A 86 -11.94 -11.40 8.50
CA VAL A 86 -12.20 -11.10 9.92
C VAL A 86 -12.69 -12.35 10.61
N SER A 87 -12.25 -12.55 11.83
CA SER A 87 -12.77 -13.58 12.73
C SER A 87 -13.34 -12.96 14.00
N SER A 88 -14.33 -13.59 14.58
CA SER A 88 -14.87 -13.23 15.88
C SER A 88 -14.44 -14.23 16.96
N ASN A 89 -14.40 -13.75 18.20
CA ASN A 89 -14.19 -14.55 19.38
C ASN A 89 -14.98 -13.94 20.55
N SER A 90 -15.73 -14.78 21.24
CA SER A 90 -16.56 -14.34 22.38
C SER A 90 -17.53 -13.20 22.01
N ASN A 91 -18.15 -13.32 20.85
CA ASN A 91 -19.10 -12.36 20.26
C ASN A 91 -18.48 -10.99 19.92
N ALA A 92 -17.17 -10.89 19.73
CA ALA A 92 -16.49 -9.66 19.39
C ALA A 92 -15.61 -9.83 18.15
N ALA A 93 -15.60 -8.82 17.27
CA ALA A 93 -14.72 -8.74 16.11
C ALA A 93 -14.23 -7.31 15.91
N THR A 94 -12.98 -7.16 15.54
CA THR A 94 -12.37 -5.85 15.25
C THR A 94 -12.05 -5.74 13.77
N ILE A 95 -12.53 -4.68 13.13
CA ILE A 95 -12.12 -4.24 11.82
C ILE A 95 -11.00 -3.21 12.03
N ASN A 96 -9.78 -3.60 11.69
CA ASN A 96 -8.63 -2.72 11.79
C ASN A 96 -8.35 -2.10 10.41
N LEU A 97 -8.54 -0.79 10.26
CA LEU A 97 -8.44 -0.08 9.00
C LEU A 97 -6.99 0.07 8.49
N ARG A 98 -6.02 -0.49 9.20
CA ARG A 98 -4.65 -0.63 8.69
C ARG A 98 -4.38 -1.96 8.01
N ASP A 99 -5.32 -2.91 8.12
CA ASP A 99 -5.20 -4.23 7.51
C ASP A 99 -5.80 -4.29 6.09
N GLY A 100 -6.36 -3.16 5.62
CA GLY A 100 -6.92 -3.01 4.26
C GLY A 100 -8.23 -2.25 4.24
N ASP A 101 -8.82 -2.16 3.04
CA ASP A 101 -10.07 -1.46 2.78
C ASP A 101 -11.23 -2.42 2.43
N ASN A 102 -10.95 -3.71 2.31
CA ASN A 102 -11.95 -4.73 1.97
C ASN A 102 -11.89 -5.88 2.96
N PHE A 103 -12.99 -6.11 3.66
CA PHE A 103 -13.08 -7.12 4.71
C PHE A 103 -14.17 -8.15 4.40
N THR A 104 -13.92 -9.38 4.82
CA THR A 104 -14.91 -10.46 4.75
C THR A 104 -15.05 -11.12 6.11
N HIS A 105 -16.28 -11.44 6.53
CA HIS A 105 -16.56 -12.18 7.74
C HIS A 105 -17.65 -13.21 7.51
N THR A 106 -17.32 -14.49 7.68
CA THR A 106 -18.33 -15.54 7.78
C THR A 106 -18.69 -15.71 9.25
N LEU A 107 -19.94 -15.39 9.60
CA LEU A 107 -20.40 -15.42 10.97
C LEU A 107 -20.50 -16.86 11.47
N SER A 108 -20.05 -17.08 12.71
CA SER A 108 -20.22 -18.34 13.45
C SER A 108 -20.89 -18.12 14.82
N GLU A 109 -21.05 -16.87 15.20
CA GLU A 109 -21.66 -16.41 16.45
C GLU A 109 -22.30 -15.03 16.21
N ASN A 110 -23.10 -14.53 17.17
CA ASN A 110 -23.48 -13.12 17.17
C ASN A 110 -22.26 -12.25 17.32
N VAL A 111 -22.21 -11.10 16.69
CA VAL A 111 -20.99 -10.29 16.65
C VAL A 111 -21.27 -8.83 17.02
N THR A 112 -20.45 -8.31 17.93
CA THR A 112 -20.30 -6.88 18.17
C THR A 112 -19.02 -6.41 17.47
N TYR A 113 -19.14 -5.52 16.49
CA TYR A 113 -17.99 -4.96 15.80
C TYR A 113 -17.38 -3.78 16.55
N THR A 114 -16.07 -3.67 16.43
CA THR A 114 -15.28 -2.47 16.76
C THR A 114 -14.46 -2.07 15.53
N PHE A 115 -14.43 -0.78 15.20
CA PHE A 115 -13.58 -0.22 14.16
C PHE A 115 -12.38 0.46 14.79
N SER A 116 -11.18 0.18 14.30
CA SER A 116 -9.93 0.66 14.89
C SER A 116 -8.97 1.23 13.84
N ASN A 117 -8.08 2.10 14.30
CA ASN A 117 -7.00 2.69 13.51
C ASN A 117 -7.42 3.41 12.21
N PRO A 118 -8.48 4.24 12.21
CA PRO A 118 -8.79 5.06 11.06
C PRO A 118 -7.68 6.09 10.79
N ALA A 119 -7.69 6.69 9.61
CA ALA A 119 -6.85 7.85 9.32
C ALA A 119 -7.20 9.01 10.28
N ALA A 120 -6.23 9.88 10.53
CA ALA A 120 -6.46 11.07 11.36
C ALA A 120 -7.55 11.98 10.77
N SER A 121 -8.20 12.77 11.61
CA SER A 121 -9.19 13.77 11.20
C SER A 121 -8.66 14.65 10.05
N GLY A 122 -9.54 14.96 9.10
CA GLY A 122 -9.21 15.67 7.85
C GLY A 122 -8.69 14.77 6.73
N LYS A 123 -8.64 13.46 6.98
CA LYS A 123 -8.41 12.42 5.95
C LYS A 123 -9.61 11.48 5.93
N VAL A 124 -9.81 10.79 4.82
CA VAL A 124 -10.87 9.81 4.66
C VAL A 124 -10.31 8.41 4.89
N SER A 125 -10.99 7.63 5.73
CA SER A 125 -10.91 6.16 5.69
C SER A 125 -12.24 5.63 5.21
N ALA A 126 -12.21 4.80 4.17
CA ALA A 126 -13.39 4.12 3.66
C ALA A 126 -13.09 2.63 3.50
N PHE A 127 -14.06 1.79 3.78
CA PHE A 127 -13.89 0.35 3.66
C PHE A 127 -15.21 -0.36 3.36
N THR A 128 -15.11 -1.59 2.86
CA THR A 128 -16.24 -2.48 2.66
C THR A 128 -16.17 -3.68 3.60
N LEU A 129 -17.32 -4.17 4.03
CA LEU A 129 -17.45 -5.39 4.80
C LEU A 129 -18.48 -6.30 4.16
N LYS A 130 -18.03 -7.45 3.66
CA LYS A 130 -18.89 -8.54 3.20
C LYS A 130 -19.13 -9.48 4.38
N VAL A 131 -20.38 -9.65 4.77
CA VAL A 131 -20.81 -10.60 5.79
C VAL A 131 -21.51 -11.77 5.14
N THR A 132 -21.15 -13.00 5.55
CA THR A 132 -21.83 -14.23 5.14
C THR A 132 -22.42 -14.89 6.38
N GLN A 133 -23.70 -15.24 6.32
CA GLN A 133 -24.40 -15.92 7.41
C GLN A 133 -24.06 -17.41 7.50
N ASP A 134 -24.11 -17.95 8.71
CA ASP A 134 -24.18 -19.38 8.95
C ASP A 134 -25.63 -19.89 8.92
N SER A 135 -25.82 -21.17 9.22
CA SER A 135 -27.15 -21.80 9.26
C SER A 135 -28.06 -21.35 10.40
N THR A 136 -27.56 -20.55 11.34
CA THR A 136 -28.30 -20.14 12.55
C THR A 136 -28.95 -18.77 12.42
N GLY A 137 -28.45 -17.92 11.52
CA GLY A 137 -28.91 -16.53 11.38
C GLY A 137 -28.44 -15.66 12.54
N ARG A 138 -27.19 -15.20 12.45
CA ARG A 138 -26.51 -14.43 13.51
C ARG A 138 -26.88 -12.95 13.49
N ALA A 139 -26.91 -12.36 14.67
CA ALA A 139 -27.12 -10.93 14.83
C ALA A 139 -25.81 -10.16 14.83
N ILE A 140 -25.85 -8.93 14.31
CA ILE A 140 -24.74 -7.97 14.35
C ILE A 140 -25.11 -6.78 15.22
N THR A 141 -24.20 -6.41 16.11
CA THR A 141 -24.23 -5.14 16.82
C THR A 141 -23.14 -4.24 16.24
N TRP A 142 -23.57 -3.13 15.66
CA TRP A 142 -22.67 -2.14 15.09
C TRP A 142 -22.10 -1.21 16.18
N PRO A 143 -20.90 -0.65 16.01
CA PRO A 143 -20.39 0.39 16.89
C PRO A 143 -21.35 1.57 16.97
N SER A 144 -21.48 2.18 18.14
CA SER A 144 -22.33 3.39 18.33
C SER A 144 -21.86 4.61 17.55
N SER A 145 -20.61 4.56 17.05
CA SER A 145 -20.05 5.58 16.15
C SER A 145 -20.56 5.46 14.71
N VAL A 146 -21.32 4.41 14.35
CA VAL A 146 -21.88 4.28 13.01
C VAL A 146 -23.18 5.02 12.91
N ASP A 147 -23.23 6.01 12.02
CA ASP A 147 -24.43 6.76 11.64
C ASP A 147 -25.04 6.13 10.39
N TRP A 148 -26.22 5.60 10.52
CA TRP A 148 -27.00 4.98 9.46
C TRP A 148 -28.05 5.94 8.89
N ALA A 149 -28.47 5.74 7.66
CA ALA A 149 -29.56 6.51 7.05
C ALA A 149 -30.82 6.47 7.94
N ALA A 150 -31.40 7.62 8.22
CA ALA A 150 -32.53 7.79 9.13
C ALA A 150 -32.28 7.23 10.55
N ALA A 151 -31.01 7.22 11.01
CA ALA A 151 -30.56 6.69 12.30
C ALA A 151 -31.00 5.23 12.54
N THR A 152 -31.19 4.45 11.48
CA THR A 152 -31.69 3.07 11.55
C THR A 152 -30.69 2.10 10.90
N ALA A 153 -30.10 1.23 11.71
CA ALA A 153 -29.23 0.17 11.19
C ALA A 153 -30.03 -0.80 10.30
N PRO A 154 -29.41 -1.32 9.23
CA PRO A 154 -30.10 -2.25 8.33
C PRO A 154 -30.40 -3.57 9.03
N THR A 155 -31.50 -4.21 8.64
CA THR A 155 -31.82 -5.58 9.06
C THR A 155 -30.87 -6.54 8.34
N ILE A 156 -30.19 -7.38 9.11
CA ILE A 156 -29.24 -8.35 8.58
C ILE A 156 -29.97 -9.57 8.00
N THR A 157 -29.52 -10.04 6.85
CA THR A 157 -30.01 -11.31 6.26
C THR A 157 -29.73 -12.47 7.21
N THR A 158 -30.71 -13.33 7.43
CA THR A 158 -30.60 -14.48 8.39
C THR A 158 -30.61 -15.83 7.70
N THR A 159 -30.77 -15.88 6.37
CA THR A 159 -30.74 -17.13 5.61
C THR A 159 -29.31 -17.71 5.57
N ASN A 160 -29.22 -19.04 5.62
CA ASN A 160 -27.92 -19.73 5.50
C ASN A 160 -27.22 -19.36 4.19
N ALA A 161 -25.93 -19.07 4.31
CA ALA A 161 -25.08 -18.59 3.21
C ALA A 161 -25.51 -17.23 2.60
N GLY A 162 -26.53 -16.58 3.13
CA GLY A 162 -26.95 -15.25 2.70
C GLY A 162 -25.84 -14.22 2.93
N VAL A 163 -25.66 -13.34 1.97
CA VAL A 163 -24.58 -12.34 1.96
C VAL A 163 -25.16 -10.94 2.03
N ASP A 164 -24.61 -10.15 2.95
CA ASP A 164 -24.80 -8.71 3.04
C ASP A 164 -23.47 -7.99 2.82
N VAL A 165 -23.49 -6.88 2.11
CA VAL A 165 -22.32 -6.03 1.88
C VAL A 165 -22.62 -4.61 2.38
N PHE A 166 -21.72 -4.12 3.21
CA PHE A 166 -21.78 -2.77 3.78
C PHE A 166 -20.57 -1.97 3.36
N ALA A 167 -20.76 -0.67 3.21
CA ALA A 167 -19.69 0.29 3.01
C ALA A 167 -19.70 1.31 4.14
N PHE A 168 -18.53 1.76 4.54
CA PHE A 168 -18.35 2.73 5.62
C PHE A 168 -17.35 3.79 5.21
N ALA A 169 -17.54 5.02 5.69
CA ALA A 169 -16.59 6.11 5.53
C ALA A 169 -16.54 6.98 6.78
N THR A 170 -15.34 7.40 7.16
CA THR A 170 -15.12 8.39 8.23
C THR A 170 -14.22 9.51 7.75
N TYR A 171 -14.45 10.74 8.20
CA TYR A 171 -13.72 11.95 7.85
C TYR A 171 -13.09 12.64 9.06
N ASP A 172 -13.45 12.20 10.26
CA ASP A 172 -13.18 12.84 11.55
C ASP A 172 -12.33 11.98 12.49
N GLY A 173 -11.56 11.04 11.92
CA GLY A 173 -10.69 10.18 12.72
C GLY A 173 -11.45 9.07 13.46
N GLY A 174 -12.62 8.65 12.93
CA GLY A 174 -13.40 7.55 13.47
C GLY A 174 -14.35 7.95 14.61
N THR A 175 -14.57 9.23 14.82
CA THR A 175 -15.62 9.71 15.74
C THR A 175 -17.00 9.34 15.19
N THR A 176 -17.20 9.54 13.88
CA THR A 176 -18.40 9.14 13.15
C THR A 176 -18.02 8.30 11.92
N TYR A 177 -18.71 7.20 11.73
CA TYR A 177 -18.68 6.39 10.51
C TYR A 177 -20.03 6.45 9.83
N TYR A 178 -20.09 6.93 8.60
CA TYR A 178 -21.29 6.85 7.77
C TYR A 178 -21.41 5.46 7.18
N GLY A 179 -22.48 4.75 7.55
CA GLY A 179 -22.76 3.38 7.11
C GLY A 179 -23.75 3.31 5.96
N PHE A 180 -23.45 2.52 4.96
CA PHE A 180 -24.28 2.29 3.77
C PHE A 180 -24.47 0.80 3.55
N THR A 181 -25.69 0.42 3.19
CA THR A 181 -25.99 -0.91 2.69
C THR A 181 -25.71 -0.95 1.19
N ALA A 182 -24.64 -1.64 0.79
CA ALA A 182 -24.27 -1.80 -0.61
C ALA A 182 -25.02 -2.96 -1.29
N GLY A 183 -25.39 -3.98 -0.51
CA GLY A 183 -26.24 -5.10 -0.99
C GLY A 183 -26.71 -5.95 0.18
N GLN A 184 -27.90 -6.54 0.05
CA GLN A 184 -28.48 -7.45 1.03
C GLN A 184 -29.12 -8.65 0.37
N ALA A 185 -29.21 -9.75 1.12
CA ALA A 185 -29.81 -11.00 0.69
C ALA A 185 -29.25 -11.50 -0.67
N MET A 186 -27.95 -11.32 -0.86
CA MET A 186 -27.24 -11.81 -2.05
C MET A 186 -26.77 -13.25 -1.82
N GLY A 187 -26.82 -14.09 -2.88
CA GLY A 187 -26.39 -15.48 -2.84
C GLY A 187 -27.47 -16.48 -3.15
#